data_61c7367bc076ca4025e51a4939d6d4a8
#
_entry.id   61c7367bc076ca4025e51a4939d6d4a8
#
_cell.length_a   1.000
_cell.length_b   1.000
_cell.length_c   1.000
_cell.angle_alpha   90.00
_cell.angle_beta   90.00
_cell.angle_gamma   90.00
#
_symmetry.space_group_name_H-M   'P 1'
#
loop_
_entity.id
_entity.type
_entity.pdbx_description
1 polymer ?
#
loop_
_entity_poly.entity_id
_entity_poly.type
_entity_poly.pdbx_seq_one_letter_code
_entity_poly.pdbx_strand_id
1 'polypeptide(L)'
;SLRALGIVRLAEESARLEGSEADSLTLLWALLRDRESDASQLLVRMGVDLASWAAAVEERIGERTRRRPRTFLRKGANSHSLQAEMRRWKERMRGARDLLTEQIVGQSAAVDRVVSTLTRAWAGLAESRRPLASFLFLGPRGAGKATLARSLAPLLYGDEERLLRIDMEEFGGEEDADRLTGSNNEPLGLLTSLALEYPYSIFLLESIERAHPRALAKVNQILGRGFAVDGQGQRVSFRDHVIVLSVNIDSEYMERTNPLGFRLSTRGVKDVDVMEKELLPEIERNLGREVTEKVDEVIVFYPLEDPEFRQLLDRWSRELEDKLWQRRSLKVEVTEQITRAILSESHSTPDALRRSFLRIVENRLAAEMLNGRLKVGESYRLE
;
A
#
# COMPACT_ATOMS: atom_id res chain seq x y z
N SER A 1 -21.76 -38.12 5.31
CA SER A 1 -21.98 -38.86 6.55
C SER A 1 -22.25 -37.89 7.70
N LEU A 2 -22.92 -38.34 8.74
CA LEU A 2 -23.18 -37.54 9.97
C LEU A 2 -21.86 -36.99 10.60
N ARG A 3 -20.75 -37.73 10.49
CA ARG A 3 -19.41 -37.32 10.94
C ARG A 3 -18.82 -36.18 10.11
N ALA A 4 -19.01 -36.18 8.80
CA ALA A 4 -18.57 -35.07 7.94
C ALA A 4 -19.27 -33.75 8.33
N LEU A 5 -20.56 -33.82 8.67
CA LEU A 5 -21.32 -32.69 9.21
C LEU A 5 -20.78 -32.22 10.56
N GLY A 6 -20.35 -33.16 11.41
CA GLY A 6 -19.68 -32.85 12.71
C GLY A 6 -18.36 -32.08 12.54
N ILE A 7 -17.53 -32.51 11.58
CA ILE A 7 -16.26 -31.82 11.27
C ILE A 7 -16.50 -30.41 10.75
N VAL A 8 -17.48 -30.22 9.84
CA VAL A 8 -17.85 -28.90 9.31
C VAL A 8 -18.37 -27.99 10.44
N ARG A 9 -19.23 -28.52 11.32
CA ARG A 9 -19.71 -27.76 12.49
C ARG A 9 -18.59 -27.36 13.43
N LEU A 10 -17.65 -28.25 13.71
CA LEU A 10 -16.49 -27.97 14.58
C LEU A 10 -15.60 -26.87 13.95
N ALA A 11 -15.41 -26.93 12.64
CA ALA A 11 -14.67 -25.89 11.90
C ALA A 11 -15.40 -24.53 11.93
N GLU A 12 -16.72 -24.53 11.74
CA GLU A 12 -17.54 -23.31 11.82
C GLU A 12 -17.56 -22.74 13.23
N GLU A 13 -17.61 -23.58 14.27
CA GLU A 13 -17.61 -23.15 15.66
C GLU A 13 -16.24 -22.59 16.07
N SER A 14 -15.14 -23.23 15.66
CA SER A 14 -13.78 -22.72 15.84
C SER A 14 -13.57 -21.39 15.12
N ALA A 15 -13.98 -21.31 13.86
CA ALA A 15 -13.90 -20.09 13.08
C ALA A 15 -14.75 -18.96 13.69
N ARG A 16 -15.92 -19.26 14.25
CA ARG A 16 -16.76 -18.29 14.98
C ARG A 16 -16.10 -17.77 16.25
N LEU A 17 -15.44 -18.62 17.04
CA LEU A 17 -14.72 -18.21 18.24
C LEU A 17 -13.56 -17.26 17.90
N GLU A 18 -12.91 -17.49 16.77
CA GLU A 18 -11.82 -16.67 16.24
C GLU A 18 -12.32 -15.47 15.43
N GLY A 19 -13.63 -15.39 15.19
CA GLY A 19 -14.27 -14.33 14.43
C GLY A 19 -14.00 -14.39 12.94
N SER A 20 -13.83 -15.57 12.39
CA SER A 20 -13.61 -15.82 10.97
C SER A 20 -14.71 -16.72 10.39
N GLU A 21 -14.76 -16.85 9.08
CA GLU A 21 -15.51 -17.92 8.41
C GLU A 21 -14.66 -19.18 8.35
N ALA A 22 -15.31 -20.35 8.35
CA ALA A 22 -14.62 -21.62 8.21
C ALA A 22 -13.92 -21.70 6.85
N ASP A 23 -12.63 -21.88 6.86
CA ASP A 23 -11.79 -22.03 5.68
C ASP A 23 -11.10 -23.40 5.63
N SER A 24 -10.31 -23.65 4.60
CA SER A 24 -9.59 -24.93 4.44
C SER A 24 -8.64 -25.25 5.61
N LEU A 25 -8.08 -24.24 6.30
CA LEU A 25 -7.21 -24.47 7.47
C LEU A 25 -8.02 -24.85 8.71
N THR A 26 -9.16 -24.19 8.96
CA THR A 26 -10.06 -24.55 10.07
C THR A 26 -10.73 -25.91 9.85
N LEU A 27 -11.04 -26.23 8.59
CA LEU A 27 -11.53 -27.58 8.21
C LEU A 27 -10.45 -28.65 8.41
N LEU A 28 -9.21 -28.38 8.00
CA LEU A 28 -8.09 -29.29 8.21
C LEU A 28 -7.83 -29.49 9.71
N TRP A 29 -7.82 -28.42 10.50
CA TRP A 29 -7.66 -28.49 11.95
C TRP A 29 -8.77 -29.32 12.60
N ALA A 30 -10.05 -29.11 12.24
CA ALA A 30 -11.16 -29.90 12.75
C ALA A 30 -11.05 -31.37 12.37
N LEU A 31 -10.60 -31.67 11.16
CA LEU A 31 -10.37 -33.02 10.67
C LEU A 31 -9.22 -33.72 11.45
N LEU A 32 -8.11 -33.03 11.72
CA LEU A 32 -6.98 -33.57 12.47
C LEU A 32 -7.34 -33.85 13.94
N ARG A 33 -8.31 -33.16 14.52
CA ARG A 33 -8.81 -33.38 15.87
C ARG A 33 -9.83 -34.51 16.00
N ASP A 34 -10.56 -34.83 14.92
CA ASP A 34 -11.45 -35.99 14.89
C ASP A 34 -10.67 -37.29 14.57
N ARG A 35 -10.05 -37.86 15.62
CA ARG A 35 -9.22 -39.08 15.51
C ARG A 35 -9.96 -40.31 15.00
N GLU A 36 -11.29 -40.30 15.02
CA GLU A 36 -12.13 -41.45 14.58
C GLU A 36 -12.58 -41.27 13.14
N SER A 37 -12.28 -40.18 12.46
CA SER A 37 -12.63 -40.03 11.04
C SER A 37 -11.78 -40.94 10.15
N ASP A 38 -12.37 -41.47 9.11
CA ASP A 38 -11.68 -42.34 8.13
C ASP A 38 -10.43 -41.62 7.55
N ALA A 39 -10.53 -40.31 7.35
CA ALA A 39 -9.43 -39.47 6.84
C ALA A 39 -8.27 -39.38 7.86
N SER A 40 -8.57 -39.19 9.13
CA SER A 40 -7.54 -39.17 10.20
C SER A 40 -6.88 -40.51 10.38
N GLN A 41 -7.65 -41.60 10.32
CA GLN A 41 -7.11 -42.97 10.37
C GLN A 41 -6.22 -43.27 9.17
N LEU A 42 -6.57 -42.78 7.99
CA LEU A 42 -5.75 -42.93 6.79
C LEU A 42 -4.42 -42.17 6.94
N LEU A 43 -4.45 -40.94 7.47
CA LEU A 43 -3.24 -40.16 7.74
C LEU A 43 -2.31 -40.85 8.76
N VAL A 44 -2.88 -41.44 9.81
CA VAL A 44 -2.09 -42.23 10.79
C VAL A 44 -1.43 -43.45 10.13
N ARG A 45 -2.17 -44.17 9.25
CA ARG A 45 -1.61 -45.28 8.47
C ARG A 45 -0.51 -44.87 7.52
N MET A 46 -0.54 -43.61 7.05
CA MET A 46 0.53 -43.03 6.24
C MET A 46 1.71 -42.49 7.06
N GLY A 47 1.71 -42.68 8.40
CA GLY A 47 2.79 -42.27 9.30
C GLY A 47 2.70 -40.80 9.74
N VAL A 48 1.57 -40.14 9.57
CA VAL A 48 1.39 -38.74 9.99
C VAL A 48 1.05 -38.69 11.48
N ASP A 49 1.82 -37.91 12.23
CA ASP A 49 1.49 -37.60 13.63
C ASP A 49 0.43 -36.47 13.67
N LEU A 50 -0.83 -36.87 13.88
CA LEU A 50 -1.96 -35.97 13.93
C LEU A 50 -1.83 -34.86 14.99
N ALA A 51 -1.16 -35.17 16.13
CA ALA A 51 -1.02 -34.18 17.20
C ALA A 51 -0.04 -33.06 16.80
N SER A 52 1.09 -33.42 16.20
CA SER A 52 2.10 -32.49 15.72
C SER A 52 1.53 -31.61 14.57
N TRP A 53 0.79 -32.24 13.64
CA TRP A 53 0.17 -31.51 12.55
C TRP A 53 -0.97 -30.59 13.00
N ALA A 54 -1.80 -31.02 13.95
CA ALA A 54 -2.84 -30.19 14.54
C ALA A 54 -2.24 -28.95 15.24
N ALA A 55 -1.15 -29.13 15.99
CA ALA A 55 -0.44 -28.03 16.63
C ALA A 55 0.16 -27.05 15.62
N ALA A 56 0.77 -27.54 14.53
CA ALA A 56 1.30 -26.70 13.46
C ALA A 56 0.19 -25.92 12.71
N VAL A 57 -0.95 -26.53 12.49
CA VAL A 57 -2.11 -25.86 11.88
C VAL A 57 -2.70 -24.83 12.84
N GLU A 58 -2.78 -25.13 14.14
CA GLU A 58 -3.25 -24.21 15.19
C GLU A 58 -2.35 -22.99 15.33
N GLU A 59 -1.03 -23.19 15.29
CA GLU A 59 -0.04 -22.11 15.25
C GLU A 59 -0.23 -21.22 14.03
N ARG A 60 -0.45 -21.81 12.85
CA ARG A 60 -0.68 -21.09 11.59
C ARG A 60 -2.01 -20.35 11.56
N ILE A 61 -3.06 -20.89 12.15
CA ILE A 61 -4.33 -20.22 12.38
C ILE A 61 -4.10 -19.06 13.37
N GLY A 62 -3.38 -19.27 14.46
CA GLY A 62 -3.01 -18.25 15.44
C GLY A 62 -2.12 -17.13 14.86
N GLU A 63 -1.20 -17.45 13.97
CA GLU A 63 -0.41 -16.47 13.22
C GLU A 63 -1.28 -15.66 12.26
N ARG A 64 -2.23 -16.30 11.57
CA ARG A 64 -3.20 -15.65 10.69
C ARG A 64 -4.13 -14.71 11.45
N THR A 65 -4.58 -15.11 12.65
CA THR A 65 -5.37 -14.27 13.54
C THR A 65 -4.55 -13.12 14.15
N ARG A 66 -3.26 -13.31 14.41
CA ARG A 66 -2.35 -12.24 14.85
C ARG A 66 -1.99 -11.29 13.70
N ARG A 67 -1.91 -11.78 12.46
CA ARG A 67 -1.69 -11.00 11.23
C ARG A 67 -2.96 -10.32 10.72
N ARG A 68 -4.16 -10.70 11.18
CA ARG A 68 -5.39 -9.96 10.90
C ARG A 68 -5.36 -8.67 11.73
N PRO A 69 -5.24 -7.48 11.12
CA PRO A 69 -5.55 -6.26 11.85
C PRO A 69 -6.98 -6.43 12.33
N ARG A 70 -7.18 -6.26 13.63
CA ARG A 70 -8.50 -6.41 14.26
C ARG A 70 -9.47 -5.50 13.51
N THR A 71 -10.41 -6.15 12.88
CA THR A 71 -11.47 -5.68 12.00
C THR A 71 -11.94 -4.25 12.23
N PHE A 72 -11.90 -3.45 11.18
CA PHE A 72 -12.75 -2.28 11.08
C PHE A 72 -14.22 -2.75 11.01
N LEU A 73 -15.01 -2.37 12.01
CA LEU A 73 -16.47 -2.50 12.07
C LEU A 73 -17.05 -3.90 11.76
N ARG A 74 -16.95 -4.80 12.72
CA ARG A 74 -17.76 -6.01 12.75
C ARG A 74 -19.23 -5.66 12.92
N LYS A 75 -20.10 -6.06 11.98
CA LYS A 75 -21.54 -6.20 12.26
C LYS A 75 -21.70 -7.14 13.48
N GLY A 76 -22.02 -6.58 14.67
CA GLY A 76 -22.21 -7.34 15.90
C GLY A 76 -21.10 -7.18 16.97
N ALA A 77 -20.12 -6.30 16.80
CA ALA A 77 -19.18 -5.95 17.87
C ALA A 77 -19.90 -5.26 19.02
N ASN A 78 -19.66 -5.72 20.26
CA ASN A 78 -20.15 -5.07 21.45
C ASN A 78 -19.72 -3.60 21.47
N SER A 79 -20.57 -2.69 21.95
CA SER A 79 -20.31 -1.25 21.96
C SER A 79 -18.96 -0.85 22.58
N HIS A 80 -18.46 -1.62 23.55
CA HIS A 80 -17.15 -1.41 24.17
C HIS A 80 -15.95 -1.72 23.23
N SER A 81 -16.04 -2.74 22.42
CA SER A 81 -14.96 -3.06 21.46
C SER A 81 -14.89 -2.04 20.33
N LEU A 82 -16.04 -1.59 19.85
CA LEU A 82 -16.17 -0.51 18.87
C LEU A 82 -15.56 0.79 19.38
N GLN A 83 -15.87 1.19 20.62
CA GLN A 83 -15.31 2.41 21.22
C GLN A 83 -13.79 2.34 21.40
N ALA A 84 -13.24 1.17 21.75
CA ALA A 84 -11.80 0.98 21.89
C ALA A 84 -11.08 1.04 20.52
N GLU A 85 -11.67 0.46 19.48
CA GLU A 85 -11.15 0.54 18.10
C GLU A 85 -11.25 1.96 17.56
N MET A 86 -12.36 2.64 17.79
CA MET A 86 -12.55 4.05 17.45
C MET A 86 -11.50 4.95 18.12
N ARG A 87 -11.18 4.69 19.40
CA ARG A 87 -10.17 5.46 20.13
C ARG A 87 -8.78 5.27 19.53
N ARG A 88 -8.35 4.02 19.28
CA ARG A 88 -7.04 3.70 18.68
C ARG A 88 -6.88 4.32 17.30
N TRP A 89 -7.92 4.23 16.49
CA TRP A 89 -7.91 4.85 15.17
C TRP A 89 -7.83 6.38 15.27
N LYS A 90 -8.64 6.99 16.14
CA LYS A 90 -8.60 8.43 16.38
C LYS A 90 -7.21 8.91 16.82
N GLU A 91 -6.52 8.13 17.64
CA GLU A 91 -5.14 8.41 18.05
C GLU A 91 -4.17 8.32 16.86
N ARG A 92 -4.27 7.29 16.03
CA ARG A 92 -3.46 7.16 14.81
C ARG A 92 -3.70 8.31 13.83
N MET A 93 -4.94 8.64 13.58
CA MET A 93 -5.29 9.69 12.60
C MET A 93 -4.99 11.11 13.09
N ARG A 94 -4.94 11.35 14.40
CA ARG A 94 -4.51 12.66 14.93
C ARG A 94 -3.08 13.01 14.57
N GLY A 95 -2.16 12.05 14.56
CA GLY A 95 -0.77 12.22 14.15
C GLY A 95 -0.50 11.91 12.68
N ALA A 96 -1.50 11.40 11.95
CA ALA A 96 -1.31 10.93 10.58
C ALA A 96 -0.80 12.02 9.64
N ARG A 97 -1.35 13.23 9.76
CA ARG A 97 -0.94 14.37 8.95
C ARG A 97 0.54 14.69 9.14
N ASP A 98 0.98 14.81 10.38
CA ASP A 98 2.34 15.19 10.73
C ASP A 98 3.32 14.08 10.28
N LEU A 99 3.00 12.82 10.59
CA LEU A 99 3.78 11.66 10.16
C LEU A 99 3.92 11.56 8.63
N LEU A 100 2.82 11.74 7.91
CA LEU A 100 2.84 11.68 6.45
C LEU A 100 3.56 12.90 5.84
N THR A 101 3.37 14.09 6.41
CA THR A 101 4.06 15.31 5.93
C THR A 101 5.57 15.22 6.16
N GLU A 102 6.00 14.60 7.24
CA GLU A 102 7.42 14.31 7.48
C GLU A 102 7.99 13.34 6.43
N GLN A 103 7.20 12.35 6.02
CA GLN A 103 7.63 11.34 5.04
C GLN A 103 7.51 11.81 3.59
N ILE A 104 6.62 12.72 3.28
CA ILE A 104 6.28 13.14 1.91
C ILE A 104 6.62 14.62 1.73
N VAL A 105 7.81 14.87 1.22
CA VAL A 105 8.32 16.23 1.02
C VAL A 105 7.54 16.95 -0.09
N GLY A 106 7.15 18.20 0.16
CA GLY A 106 6.57 19.09 -0.85
C GLY A 106 5.10 18.81 -1.23
N GLN A 107 4.40 17.86 -0.57
CA GLN A 107 3.06 17.41 -0.98
C GLN A 107 2.01 17.54 0.16
N SER A 108 2.09 18.61 0.95
CA SER A 108 1.20 18.80 2.11
C SER A 108 -0.29 18.78 1.75
N ALA A 109 -0.66 19.39 0.62
CA ALA A 109 -2.04 19.38 0.14
C ALA A 109 -2.54 17.99 -0.23
N ALA A 110 -1.69 17.15 -0.85
CA ALA A 110 -2.02 15.76 -1.15
C ALA A 110 -2.23 14.95 0.15
N VAL A 111 -1.36 15.14 1.13
CA VAL A 111 -1.49 14.53 2.46
C VAL A 111 -2.80 14.93 3.13
N ASP A 112 -3.15 16.22 3.14
CA ASP A 112 -4.37 16.73 3.76
C ASP A 112 -5.64 16.11 3.12
N ARG A 113 -5.69 16.01 1.80
CA ARG A 113 -6.83 15.41 1.08
C ARG A 113 -6.94 13.90 1.35
N VAL A 114 -5.83 13.17 1.39
CA VAL A 114 -5.82 11.73 1.73
C VAL A 114 -6.32 11.51 3.16
N VAL A 115 -5.76 12.24 4.13
CA VAL A 115 -6.16 12.12 5.54
C VAL A 115 -7.64 12.47 5.74
N SER A 116 -8.12 13.54 5.08
CA SER A 116 -9.53 13.93 5.14
C SER A 116 -10.46 12.84 4.59
N THR A 117 -10.13 12.27 3.42
CA THR A 117 -10.94 11.22 2.78
C THR A 117 -10.94 9.94 3.60
N LEU A 118 -9.80 9.51 4.13
CA LEU A 118 -9.71 8.36 5.02
C LEU A 118 -10.49 8.60 6.32
N THR A 119 -10.48 9.83 6.85
CA THR A 119 -11.25 10.20 8.04
C THR A 119 -12.75 10.09 7.79
N ARG A 120 -13.24 10.57 6.64
CA ARG A 120 -14.63 10.43 6.20
C ARG A 120 -15.04 8.96 6.07
N ALA A 121 -14.23 8.19 5.35
CA ALA A 121 -14.46 6.77 5.11
C ALA A 121 -14.61 6.00 6.44
N TRP A 122 -13.69 6.25 7.35
CA TRP A 122 -13.67 5.59 8.63
C TRP A 122 -14.81 6.03 9.56
N ALA A 123 -15.24 7.30 9.49
CA ALA A 123 -16.41 7.78 10.21
C ALA A 123 -17.73 7.12 9.75
N GLY A 124 -17.65 6.22 8.76
CA GLY A 124 -18.82 5.53 8.20
C GLY A 124 -19.66 6.40 7.26
N LEU A 125 -19.10 7.52 6.80
CA LEU A 125 -19.75 8.43 5.86
C LEU A 125 -19.51 8.04 4.39
N ALA A 126 -18.67 7.04 4.13
CA ALA A 126 -18.46 6.50 2.79
C ALA A 126 -19.57 5.50 2.41
N GLU A 127 -19.75 5.29 1.11
CA GLU A 127 -20.71 4.33 0.58
C GLU A 127 -20.30 2.89 0.94
N SER A 128 -21.13 2.18 1.70
CA SER A 128 -20.84 0.84 2.23
C SER A 128 -20.66 -0.27 1.17
N ARG A 129 -20.98 0.03 -0.10
CA ARG A 129 -20.87 -0.93 -1.21
C ARG A 129 -19.57 -0.80 -2.00
N ARG A 130 -18.78 0.25 -1.79
CA ARG A 130 -17.55 0.56 -2.50
C ARG A 130 -16.32 0.14 -1.67
N PRO A 131 -15.09 0.20 -2.21
CA PRO A 131 -13.86 0.10 -1.40
C PRO A 131 -13.87 1.08 -0.24
N LEU A 132 -13.08 0.82 0.82
CA LEU A 132 -12.99 1.68 2.01
C LEU A 132 -12.67 3.13 1.62
N ALA A 133 -11.71 3.30 0.72
CA ALA A 133 -11.41 4.56 0.05
C ALA A 133 -10.76 4.27 -1.31
N SER A 134 -10.91 5.19 -2.24
CA SER A 134 -10.33 5.10 -3.57
C SER A 134 -9.75 6.45 -4.00
N PHE A 135 -8.50 6.41 -4.49
CA PHE A 135 -7.74 7.60 -4.86
C PHE A 135 -7.21 7.48 -6.28
N LEU A 136 -7.19 8.61 -6.99
CA LEU A 136 -6.48 8.77 -8.25
C LEU A 136 -5.33 9.76 -8.03
N PHE A 137 -4.09 9.25 -8.02
CA PHE A 137 -2.88 10.04 -7.85
C PHE A 137 -2.32 10.44 -9.20
N LEU A 138 -2.29 11.73 -9.47
CA LEU A 138 -1.80 12.33 -10.72
C LEU A 138 -0.47 13.05 -10.46
N GLY A 139 0.51 12.90 -11.33
CA GLY A 139 1.74 13.68 -11.24
C GLY A 139 2.97 12.98 -11.80
N PRO A 140 4.13 13.65 -11.80
CA PRO A 140 5.34 13.12 -12.41
C PRO A 140 5.92 11.94 -11.63
N ARG A 141 6.80 11.19 -12.30
CA ARG A 141 7.56 10.13 -11.64
C ARG A 141 8.43 10.72 -10.53
N GLY A 142 8.49 10.04 -9.39
CA GLY A 142 9.27 10.48 -8.23
C GLY A 142 8.59 11.54 -7.36
N ALA A 143 7.44 12.12 -7.73
CA ALA A 143 6.75 13.15 -6.94
C ALA A 143 6.20 12.68 -5.58
N GLY A 144 6.37 11.41 -5.23
CA GLY A 144 5.96 10.88 -3.91
C GLY A 144 4.68 10.05 -3.90
N LYS A 145 4.03 9.78 -5.05
CA LYS A 145 2.78 9.00 -5.16
C LYS A 145 2.89 7.62 -4.48
N ALA A 146 3.87 6.81 -4.89
CA ALA A 146 4.10 5.49 -4.32
C ALA A 146 4.59 5.55 -2.87
N THR A 147 5.34 6.60 -2.51
CA THR A 147 5.80 6.82 -1.13
C THR A 147 4.61 7.09 -0.21
N LEU A 148 3.67 7.95 -0.63
CA LEU A 148 2.45 8.21 0.15
C LEU A 148 1.62 6.93 0.32
N ALA A 149 1.37 6.18 -0.76
CA ALA A 149 0.65 4.91 -0.67
C ALA A 149 1.33 3.91 0.27
N ARG A 150 2.67 3.83 0.25
CA ARG A 150 3.45 2.98 1.16
C ARG A 150 3.30 3.41 2.62
N SER A 151 3.36 4.71 2.89
CA SER A 151 3.23 5.24 4.25
C SER A 151 1.83 5.03 4.85
N LEU A 152 0.81 4.87 4.01
CA LEU A 152 -0.55 4.57 4.47
C LEU A 152 -0.70 3.14 5.03
N ALA A 153 0.07 2.16 4.56
CA ALA A 153 -0.07 0.78 4.97
C ALA A 153 0.23 0.57 6.48
N PRO A 154 1.38 1.00 7.02
CA PRO A 154 1.64 0.93 8.46
C PRO A 154 0.70 1.83 9.27
N LEU A 155 0.28 2.98 8.72
CA LEU A 155 -0.65 3.89 9.39
C LEU A 155 -2.03 3.24 9.58
N LEU A 156 -2.59 2.63 8.53
CA LEU A 156 -3.93 2.05 8.56
C LEU A 156 -3.93 0.65 9.18
N TYR A 157 -2.97 -0.18 8.81
CA TYR A 157 -2.98 -1.60 9.12
C TYR A 157 -1.85 -2.05 10.07
N GLY A 158 -0.89 -1.16 10.37
CA GLY A 158 0.25 -1.46 11.27
C GLY A 158 1.33 -2.35 10.63
N ASP A 159 1.30 -2.53 9.32
CA ASP A 159 2.17 -3.43 8.58
C ASP A 159 2.45 -2.88 7.16
N GLU A 160 3.72 -2.74 6.81
CA GLU A 160 4.13 -2.26 5.49
C GLU A 160 3.84 -3.27 4.37
N GLU A 161 3.79 -4.57 4.68
CA GLU A 161 3.47 -5.63 3.73
C GLU A 161 2.01 -5.59 3.24
N ARG A 162 1.18 -4.74 3.85
CA ARG A 162 -0.20 -4.48 3.42
C ARG A 162 -0.32 -3.54 2.22
N LEU A 163 0.79 -3.08 1.67
CA LEU A 163 0.83 -2.42 0.37
C LEU A 163 1.07 -3.45 -0.74
N LEU A 164 0.06 -3.68 -1.56
CA LEU A 164 0.08 -4.58 -2.71
C LEU A 164 0.26 -3.73 -3.98
N ARG A 165 1.46 -3.79 -4.57
CA ARG A 165 1.79 -3.02 -5.78
C ARG A 165 1.58 -3.87 -7.02
N ILE A 166 0.90 -3.30 -8.01
CA ILE A 166 0.64 -3.93 -9.30
C ILE A 166 0.95 -2.90 -10.38
N ASP A 167 1.86 -3.24 -11.28
CA ASP A 167 2.13 -2.43 -12.45
C ASP A 167 1.10 -2.75 -13.54
N MET A 168 0.28 -1.77 -13.86
CA MET A 168 -0.79 -1.93 -14.84
C MET A 168 -0.27 -1.94 -16.29
N GLU A 169 1.00 -1.60 -16.52
CA GLU A 169 1.66 -1.78 -17.81
C GLU A 169 1.74 -3.26 -18.21
N GLU A 170 1.84 -4.19 -17.24
CA GLU A 170 1.79 -5.63 -17.47
C GLU A 170 0.42 -6.12 -17.99
N PHE A 171 -0.60 -5.28 -17.92
CA PHE A 171 -1.98 -5.54 -18.35
C PHE A 171 -2.38 -4.67 -19.54
N GLY A 172 -1.41 -4.35 -20.41
CA GLY A 172 -1.60 -3.55 -21.63
C GLY A 172 -2.19 -4.32 -22.80
N GLY A 173 -2.19 -5.65 -22.77
CA GLY A 173 -2.78 -6.51 -23.78
C GLY A 173 -4.22 -6.90 -23.49
N GLU A 174 -4.98 -7.24 -24.52
CA GLU A 174 -6.39 -7.66 -24.37
C GLU A 174 -6.52 -8.95 -23.55
N GLU A 175 -5.62 -9.91 -23.76
CA GLU A 175 -5.61 -11.22 -23.07
C GLU A 175 -5.15 -11.08 -21.62
N ASP A 176 -4.31 -10.09 -21.32
CA ASP A 176 -3.79 -9.86 -19.97
C ASP A 176 -4.90 -9.41 -18.98
N ALA A 177 -5.96 -8.78 -19.49
CA ALA A 177 -7.07 -8.36 -18.65
C ALA A 177 -7.70 -9.52 -17.84
N ASP A 178 -7.68 -10.73 -18.39
CA ASP A 178 -8.21 -11.91 -17.71
C ASP A 178 -7.30 -12.40 -16.58
N ARG A 179 -5.97 -12.21 -16.70
CA ARG A 179 -5.01 -12.48 -15.61
C ARG A 179 -5.24 -11.58 -14.38
N LEU A 180 -5.91 -10.43 -14.57
CA LEU A 180 -6.13 -9.49 -13.48
C LEU A 180 -7.17 -9.99 -12.47
N THR A 181 -8.30 -10.57 -12.93
CA THR A 181 -9.38 -11.04 -12.04
C THR A 181 -9.66 -12.54 -12.15
N GLY A 182 -9.08 -13.20 -13.12
CA GLY A 182 -9.29 -14.61 -13.43
C GLY A 182 -10.09 -14.84 -14.70
N SER A 183 -9.97 -16.06 -15.23
CA SER A 183 -10.65 -16.58 -16.42
C SER A 183 -11.12 -18.01 -16.17
N ASN A 184 -11.84 -18.59 -17.14
CA ASN A 184 -12.27 -20.00 -17.05
C ASN A 184 -11.10 -20.98 -16.90
N ASN A 185 -9.91 -20.64 -17.43
CA ASN A 185 -8.71 -21.49 -17.36
C ASN A 185 -7.89 -21.22 -16.08
N GLU A 186 -7.90 -20.00 -15.59
CA GLU A 186 -7.25 -19.56 -14.36
C GLU A 186 -8.29 -18.92 -13.44
N PRO A 187 -8.85 -19.69 -12.48
CA PRO A 187 -9.98 -19.24 -11.67
C PRO A 187 -9.71 -17.95 -10.91
N LEU A 188 -8.50 -17.81 -10.34
CA LEU A 188 -8.11 -16.61 -9.58
C LEU A 188 -7.12 -15.80 -10.41
N GLY A 189 -7.44 -14.52 -10.61
CA GLY A 189 -6.49 -13.55 -11.15
C GLY A 189 -5.68 -12.89 -10.02
N LEU A 190 -4.74 -12.03 -10.42
CA LEU A 190 -3.83 -11.39 -9.47
C LEU A 190 -4.56 -10.56 -8.41
N LEU A 191 -5.51 -9.69 -8.80
CA LEU A 191 -6.27 -8.88 -7.84
C LEU A 191 -7.15 -9.72 -6.93
N THR A 192 -7.82 -10.74 -7.48
CA THR A 192 -8.74 -11.58 -6.71
C THR A 192 -8.00 -12.47 -5.73
N SER A 193 -6.87 -13.07 -6.12
CA SER A 193 -6.04 -13.87 -5.21
C SER A 193 -5.44 -13.03 -4.08
N LEU A 194 -4.87 -11.86 -4.42
CA LEU A 194 -4.31 -10.96 -3.41
C LEU A 194 -5.37 -10.42 -2.44
N ALA A 195 -6.58 -10.11 -2.91
CA ALA A 195 -7.66 -9.64 -2.04
C ALA A 195 -8.12 -10.73 -1.04
N LEU A 196 -8.11 -11.99 -1.46
CA LEU A 196 -8.42 -13.12 -0.57
C LEU A 196 -7.29 -13.41 0.42
N GLU A 197 -6.04 -13.31 -0.03
CA GLU A 197 -4.87 -13.60 0.79
C GLU A 197 -4.58 -12.48 1.80
N TYR A 198 -4.75 -11.22 1.38
CA TYR A 198 -4.44 -10.02 2.19
C TYR A 198 -5.68 -9.16 2.43
N PRO A 199 -6.66 -9.63 3.22
CA PRO A 199 -7.78 -8.77 3.61
C PRO A 199 -7.24 -7.55 4.38
N TYR A 200 -7.84 -6.37 4.19
CA TYR A 200 -7.37 -5.11 4.76
C TYR A 200 -5.98 -4.70 4.26
N SER A 201 -5.88 -4.39 3.00
CA SER A 201 -4.66 -3.96 2.33
C SER A 201 -4.90 -2.74 1.44
N ILE A 202 -3.83 -2.16 0.95
CA ILE A 202 -3.84 -1.09 -0.04
C ILE A 202 -3.41 -1.69 -1.37
N PHE A 203 -4.24 -1.58 -2.38
CA PHE A 203 -3.86 -1.88 -3.75
C PHE A 203 -3.35 -0.60 -4.41
N LEU A 204 -2.07 -0.57 -4.76
CA LEU A 204 -1.47 0.48 -5.57
C LEU A 204 -1.35 -0.02 -7.01
N LEU A 205 -2.26 0.46 -7.87
CA LEU A 205 -2.28 0.17 -9.29
C LEU A 205 -1.48 1.27 -10.01
N GLU A 206 -0.21 0.99 -10.31
CA GLU A 206 0.71 1.95 -10.94
C GLU A 206 0.55 1.96 -12.45
N SER A 207 0.84 3.10 -13.08
CA SER A 207 0.79 3.28 -14.55
C SER A 207 -0.56 2.87 -15.15
N ILE A 208 -1.66 3.24 -14.46
CA ILE A 208 -3.02 2.81 -14.87
C ILE A 208 -3.36 3.29 -16.28
N GLU A 209 -2.74 4.37 -16.77
CA GLU A 209 -2.86 4.90 -18.12
C GLU A 209 -2.30 3.97 -19.21
N ARG A 210 -1.52 2.95 -18.83
CA ARG A 210 -0.95 1.93 -19.71
C ARG A 210 -1.82 0.68 -19.84
N ALA A 211 -2.82 0.55 -18.99
CA ALA A 211 -3.67 -0.63 -18.95
C ALA A 211 -4.62 -0.70 -20.17
N HIS A 212 -4.86 -1.92 -20.63
CA HIS A 212 -5.86 -2.15 -21.68
C HIS A 212 -7.28 -1.77 -21.21
N PRO A 213 -8.17 -1.27 -22.07
CA PRO A 213 -9.54 -0.87 -21.70
C PRO A 213 -10.34 -1.97 -20.98
N ARG A 214 -10.13 -3.25 -21.33
CA ARG A 214 -10.75 -4.39 -20.62
C ARG A 214 -10.28 -4.51 -19.17
N ALA A 215 -8.98 -4.27 -18.91
CA ALA A 215 -8.45 -4.25 -17.54
C ALA A 215 -9.01 -3.06 -16.75
N LEU A 216 -9.08 -1.87 -17.37
CA LEU A 216 -9.72 -0.68 -16.78
C LEU A 216 -11.21 -0.92 -16.45
N ALA A 217 -11.95 -1.65 -17.29
CA ALA A 217 -13.34 -1.99 -17.01
C ALA A 217 -13.48 -2.85 -15.74
N LYS A 218 -12.54 -3.77 -15.48
CA LYS A 218 -12.50 -4.58 -14.27
C LYS A 218 -12.17 -3.73 -13.03
N VAL A 219 -11.21 -2.81 -13.12
CA VAL A 219 -10.91 -1.84 -12.06
C VAL A 219 -12.12 -0.96 -11.78
N ASN A 220 -12.78 -0.46 -12.82
CA ASN A 220 -14.03 0.30 -12.72
C ASN A 220 -15.16 -0.44 -12.00
N GLN A 221 -15.26 -1.75 -12.21
CA GLN A 221 -16.21 -2.58 -11.48
C GLN A 221 -15.90 -2.62 -9.99
N ILE A 222 -14.61 -2.76 -9.62
CA ILE A 222 -14.15 -2.75 -8.22
C ILE A 222 -14.48 -1.40 -7.58
N LEU A 223 -14.12 -0.28 -8.23
CA LEU A 223 -14.37 1.07 -7.71
C LEU A 223 -15.86 1.33 -7.47
N GLY A 224 -16.73 0.95 -8.43
CA GLY A 224 -18.15 1.25 -8.35
C GLY A 224 -18.97 0.28 -7.49
N ARG A 225 -18.57 -0.99 -7.41
CA ARG A 225 -19.34 -2.06 -6.76
C ARG A 225 -18.69 -2.67 -5.53
N GLY A 226 -17.38 -2.41 -5.30
CA GLY A 226 -16.60 -2.97 -4.20
C GLY A 226 -16.38 -4.49 -4.30
N PHE A 227 -16.50 -5.08 -5.49
CA PHE A 227 -16.17 -6.48 -5.74
C PHE A 227 -15.73 -6.69 -7.19
N ALA A 228 -14.90 -7.71 -7.40
CA ALA A 228 -14.61 -8.29 -8.70
C ALA A 228 -15.28 -9.66 -8.80
N VAL A 229 -15.47 -10.13 -10.03
CA VAL A 229 -15.90 -11.51 -10.31
C VAL A 229 -14.69 -12.27 -10.81
N ASP A 230 -14.36 -13.39 -10.17
CA ASP A 230 -13.27 -14.28 -10.58
C ASP A 230 -13.66 -15.14 -11.80
N GLY A 231 -12.72 -15.98 -12.26
CA GLY A 231 -12.95 -16.85 -13.41
C GLY A 231 -13.97 -17.96 -13.18
N GLN A 232 -14.37 -18.23 -11.94
CA GLN A 232 -15.44 -19.18 -11.59
C GLN A 232 -16.80 -18.50 -11.39
N GLY A 233 -16.90 -17.19 -11.59
CA GLY A 233 -18.10 -16.41 -11.34
C GLY A 233 -18.35 -16.07 -9.87
N GLN A 234 -17.37 -16.30 -8.97
CA GLN A 234 -17.48 -15.95 -7.57
C GLN A 234 -17.14 -14.47 -7.35
N ARG A 235 -17.81 -13.86 -6.36
CA ARG A 235 -17.58 -12.47 -6.00
C ARG A 235 -16.50 -12.35 -4.94
N VAL A 236 -15.42 -11.68 -5.27
CA VAL A 236 -14.33 -11.33 -4.35
C VAL A 236 -14.51 -9.88 -3.90
N SER A 237 -14.61 -9.66 -2.58
CA SER A 237 -14.89 -8.35 -1.99
C SER A 237 -13.62 -7.49 -1.88
N PHE A 238 -13.75 -6.21 -2.25
CA PHE A 238 -12.73 -5.17 -2.07
C PHE A 238 -13.16 -4.07 -1.09
N ARG A 239 -14.22 -4.28 -0.33
CA ARG A 239 -14.81 -3.25 0.55
C ARG A 239 -13.92 -2.85 1.73
N ASP A 240 -13.05 -3.75 2.15
CA ASP A 240 -12.13 -3.52 3.26
C ASP A 240 -10.74 -3.08 2.79
N HIS A 241 -10.61 -2.75 1.50
CA HIS A 241 -9.36 -2.34 0.88
C HIS A 241 -9.38 -0.86 0.50
N VAL A 242 -8.21 -0.26 0.50
CA VAL A 242 -7.98 1.06 -0.11
C VAL A 242 -7.42 0.84 -1.52
N ILE A 243 -8.00 1.49 -2.51
CA ILE A 243 -7.55 1.41 -3.90
C ILE A 243 -6.88 2.73 -4.28
N VAL A 244 -5.63 2.66 -4.69
CA VAL A 244 -4.87 3.81 -5.18
C VAL A 244 -4.51 3.56 -6.64
N LEU A 245 -5.05 4.38 -7.52
CA LEU A 245 -4.67 4.42 -8.93
C LEU A 245 -3.59 5.48 -9.11
N SER A 246 -2.52 5.18 -9.83
CA SER A 246 -1.43 6.14 -10.07
C SER A 246 -1.22 6.34 -11.56
N VAL A 247 -1.28 7.61 -11.98
CA VAL A 247 -1.00 8.08 -13.34
C VAL A 247 0.30 8.87 -13.35
N ASN A 248 1.15 8.59 -14.32
CA ASN A 248 2.34 9.38 -14.56
C ASN A 248 2.05 10.46 -15.59
N ILE A 249 2.27 11.71 -15.18
CA ILE A 249 2.12 12.90 -16.02
C ILE A 249 3.52 13.50 -16.21
N ASP A 250 3.81 13.92 -17.43
CA ASP A 250 5.09 14.58 -17.71
C ASP A 250 5.22 15.90 -16.96
N SER A 251 6.37 16.14 -16.35
CA SER A 251 6.65 17.39 -15.63
C SER A 251 6.54 18.61 -16.52
N GLU A 252 7.06 18.52 -17.76
CA GLU A 252 6.97 19.62 -18.74
C GLU A 252 5.51 19.94 -19.12
N TYR A 253 4.66 18.90 -19.19
CA TYR A 253 3.24 19.10 -19.45
C TYR A 253 2.57 19.83 -18.30
N MET A 254 2.87 19.46 -17.05
CA MET A 254 2.34 20.13 -15.86
C MET A 254 2.80 21.60 -15.77
N GLU A 255 4.05 21.89 -16.13
CA GLU A 255 4.58 23.27 -16.16
C GLU A 255 3.88 24.13 -17.21
N ARG A 256 3.63 23.58 -18.41
CA ARG A 256 2.92 24.28 -19.51
C ARG A 256 1.44 24.52 -19.20
N THR A 257 0.83 23.61 -18.46
CA THR A 257 -0.58 23.66 -18.08
C THR A 257 -0.82 24.62 -16.91
N ASN A 258 0.24 25.13 -16.27
CA ASN A 258 0.15 26.11 -15.20
C ASN A 258 -0.20 27.51 -15.77
N PRO A 259 -1.48 27.98 -15.71
CA PRO A 259 -1.96 29.13 -16.49
C PRO A 259 -1.39 30.48 -16.07
N LEU A 260 -0.65 30.58 -14.96
CA LEU A 260 -0.26 31.84 -14.35
C LEU A 260 1.22 31.99 -14.05
N GLY A 261 2.09 31.03 -14.44
CA GLY A 261 3.53 31.14 -14.17
C GLY A 261 3.88 31.28 -12.67
N PHE A 262 2.94 30.91 -11.79
CA PHE A 262 3.19 30.93 -10.35
C PHE A 262 4.27 29.92 -10.00
N ARG A 263 5.23 30.35 -9.22
CA ARG A 263 6.17 29.42 -8.59
C ARG A 263 5.39 28.40 -7.80
N LEU A 264 5.56 27.15 -8.15
CA LEU A 264 4.87 26.01 -7.53
C LEU A 264 5.12 25.93 -6.01
N SER A 265 6.08 26.69 -5.50
CA SER A 265 6.52 26.73 -4.09
C SER A 265 5.59 27.48 -3.10
N THR A 266 4.61 28.27 -3.59
CA THR A 266 3.67 29.03 -2.72
C THR A 266 2.25 28.48 -2.81
N ARG A 267 2.09 27.17 -2.79
CA ARG A 267 0.85 26.46 -3.10
C ARG A 267 -0.20 26.61 -2.00
N GLY A 268 -1.22 27.44 -2.27
CA GLY A 268 -2.46 27.40 -1.51
C GLY A 268 -3.43 26.35 -2.06
N VAL A 269 -4.42 25.95 -1.26
CA VAL A 269 -5.47 24.97 -1.63
C VAL A 269 -6.17 25.34 -2.95
N LYS A 270 -6.25 26.61 -3.29
CA LYS A 270 -6.87 27.09 -4.54
C LYS A 270 -6.10 26.71 -5.80
N ASP A 271 -4.77 26.58 -5.71
CA ASP A 271 -3.94 26.25 -6.88
C ASP A 271 -4.05 24.76 -7.24
N VAL A 272 -4.29 23.91 -6.25
CA VAL A 272 -4.50 22.45 -6.43
C VAL A 272 -5.78 22.18 -7.22
N ASP A 273 -6.88 22.87 -6.88
CA ASP A 273 -8.17 22.70 -7.55
C ASP A 273 -8.13 23.19 -9.01
N VAL A 274 -7.31 24.21 -9.30
CA VAL A 274 -7.13 24.70 -10.67
C VAL A 274 -6.36 23.68 -11.51
N MET A 275 -5.24 23.18 -11.01
CA MET A 275 -4.43 22.18 -11.73
C MET A 275 -5.22 20.89 -11.96
N GLU A 276 -5.99 20.44 -10.98
CA GLU A 276 -6.87 19.28 -11.12
C GLU A 276 -7.85 19.45 -12.29
N LYS A 277 -8.53 20.61 -12.37
CA LYS A 277 -9.47 20.91 -13.44
C LYS A 277 -8.83 20.96 -14.82
N GLU A 278 -7.60 21.40 -14.91
CA GLU A 278 -6.86 21.45 -16.17
C GLU A 278 -6.37 20.06 -16.62
N LEU A 279 -5.98 19.19 -15.68
CA LEU A 279 -5.50 17.84 -15.97
C LEU A 279 -6.63 16.83 -16.24
N LEU A 280 -7.78 16.97 -15.57
CA LEU A 280 -8.88 16.01 -15.65
C LEU A 280 -9.35 15.71 -17.09
N PRO A 281 -9.54 16.69 -18.00
CA PRO A 281 -10.02 16.40 -19.35
C PRO A 281 -9.09 15.50 -20.17
N GLU A 282 -7.78 15.58 -19.93
CA GLU A 282 -6.80 14.70 -20.58
C GLU A 282 -6.80 13.30 -19.97
N ILE A 283 -6.86 13.24 -18.65
CA ILE A 283 -6.96 11.97 -17.92
C ILE A 283 -8.24 11.23 -18.32
N GLU A 284 -9.35 11.91 -18.42
CA GLU A 284 -10.64 11.36 -18.85
C GLU A 284 -10.62 10.82 -20.29
N ARG A 285 -9.86 11.47 -21.18
CA ARG A 285 -9.67 10.95 -22.55
C ARG A 285 -8.90 9.64 -22.58
N ASN A 286 -7.95 9.46 -21.67
CA ASN A 286 -7.07 8.28 -21.62
C ASN A 286 -7.66 7.12 -20.79
N LEU A 287 -8.24 7.41 -19.63
CA LEU A 287 -8.77 6.42 -18.69
C LEU A 287 -10.27 6.20 -18.82
N GLY A 288 -10.98 7.11 -19.50
CA GLY A 288 -12.42 7.18 -19.47
C GLY A 288 -12.95 7.92 -18.25
N ARG A 289 -14.00 8.70 -18.46
CA ARG A 289 -14.68 9.50 -17.43
C ARG A 289 -15.19 8.66 -16.24
N GLU A 290 -15.53 7.40 -16.51
CA GLU A 290 -16.02 6.50 -15.45
C GLU A 290 -15.02 6.25 -14.33
N VAL A 291 -13.70 6.30 -14.58
CA VAL A 291 -12.67 6.10 -13.54
C VAL A 291 -12.63 7.31 -12.62
N THR A 292 -12.60 8.52 -13.20
CA THR A 292 -12.51 9.78 -12.46
C THR A 292 -13.77 10.06 -11.62
N GLU A 293 -14.95 9.68 -12.12
CA GLU A 293 -16.22 9.82 -11.39
C GLU A 293 -16.39 8.80 -10.24
N LYS A 294 -15.70 7.66 -10.31
CA LYS A 294 -15.86 6.60 -9.31
C LYS A 294 -14.82 6.63 -8.20
N VAL A 295 -13.71 7.32 -8.34
CA VAL A 295 -12.78 7.52 -7.23
C VAL A 295 -13.35 8.50 -6.21
N ASP A 296 -12.98 8.34 -4.93
CA ASP A 296 -13.45 9.24 -3.88
C ASP A 296 -12.71 10.56 -3.88
N GLU A 297 -11.47 10.55 -4.40
CA GLU A 297 -10.63 11.74 -4.43
C GLU A 297 -9.59 11.66 -5.55
N VAL A 298 -9.45 12.75 -6.32
CA VAL A 298 -8.36 12.94 -7.27
C VAL A 298 -7.30 13.82 -6.62
N ILE A 299 -6.06 13.39 -6.62
CA ILE A 299 -4.97 14.05 -5.91
C ILE A 299 -3.82 14.33 -6.85
N VAL A 300 -3.48 15.61 -7.00
CA VAL A 300 -2.36 16.06 -7.83
C VAL A 300 -1.10 16.17 -7.00
N PHE A 301 -0.05 15.49 -7.46
CA PHE A 301 1.32 15.61 -6.97
C PHE A 301 2.10 16.50 -7.91
N TYR A 302 2.86 17.41 -7.35
CA TYR A 302 3.62 18.37 -8.12
C TYR A 302 5.08 17.94 -8.30
N PRO A 303 5.76 18.42 -9.36
CA PRO A 303 7.21 18.31 -9.44
C PRO A 303 7.85 18.92 -8.18
N LEU A 304 8.95 18.33 -7.73
CA LEU A 304 9.74 18.90 -6.63
C LEU A 304 10.68 19.96 -7.19
N GLU A 305 10.90 21.00 -6.39
CA GLU A 305 11.81 22.12 -6.67
C GLU A 305 13.06 22.05 -5.77
N ASP A 306 13.99 22.98 -5.94
CA ASP A 306 15.25 22.99 -5.18
C ASP A 306 15.08 22.93 -3.65
N PRO A 307 14.12 23.65 -3.03
CA PRO A 307 13.90 23.55 -1.58
C PRO A 307 13.49 22.14 -1.13
N GLU A 308 12.67 21.47 -1.91
CA GLU A 308 12.22 20.11 -1.62
C GLU A 308 13.34 19.09 -1.88
N PHE A 309 14.13 19.27 -2.92
CA PHE A 309 15.32 18.46 -3.15
C PHE A 309 16.32 18.58 -2.00
N ARG A 310 16.52 19.76 -1.46
CA ARG A 310 17.33 19.97 -0.26
C ARG A 310 16.77 19.21 0.95
N GLN A 311 15.47 19.31 1.20
CA GLN A 311 14.84 18.56 2.29
C GLN A 311 14.99 17.04 2.14
N LEU A 312 14.92 16.53 0.90
CA LEU A 312 15.18 15.11 0.64
C LEU A 312 16.62 14.72 0.97
N LEU A 313 17.61 15.53 0.58
CA LEU A 313 19.02 15.26 0.88
C LEU A 313 19.28 15.29 2.39
N ASP A 314 18.76 16.29 3.12
CA ASP A 314 18.86 16.39 4.56
C ASP A 314 18.24 15.19 5.28
N ARG A 315 17.15 14.67 4.74
CA ARG A 315 16.48 13.47 5.25
C ARG A 315 17.32 12.22 4.99
N TRP A 316 17.77 11.99 3.76
CA TRP A 316 18.59 10.82 3.41
C TRP A 316 19.92 10.82 4.17
N SER A 317 20.49 12.00 4.42
CA SER A 317 21.70 12.13 5.25
C SER A 317 21.43 11.66 6.67
N ARG A 318 20.36 12.13 7.31
CA ARG A 318 19.96 11.68 8.67
C ARG A 318 19.66 10.18 8.71
N GLU A 319 18.91 9.66 7.77
CA GLU A 319 18.60 8.21 7.69
C GLU A 319 19.89 7.37 7.55
N LEU A 320 20.86 7.86 6.77
CA LEU A 320 22.16 7.21 6.61
C LEU A 320 22.99 7.27 7.89
N GLU A 321 23.05 8.41 8.55
CA GLU A 321 23.75 8.63 9.81
C GLU A 321 23.19 7.72 10.90
N ASP A 322 21.86 7.67 11.06
CA ASP A 322 21.17 6.80 12.02
C ASP A 322 21.45 5.32 11.74
N LYS A 323 21.39 4.92 10.48
CA LYS A 323 21.66 3.53 10.03
C LYS A 323 23.11 3.12 10.32
N LEU A 324 24.07 4.00 10.09
CA LEU A 324 25.48 3.73 10.35
C LEU A 324 25.77 3.70 11.85
N TRP A 325 25.13 4.59 12.61
CA TRP A 325 25.23 4.58 14.08
C TRP A 325 24.67 3.30 14.67
N GLN A 326 23.47 2.89 14.30
CA GLN A 326 22.82 1.70 14.84
C GLN A 326 23.54 0.40 14.46
N ARG A 327 24.02 0.29 13.22
CA ARG A 327 24.61 -0.96 12.72
C ARG A 327 26.10 -1.09 12.97
N ARG A 328 26.83 0.02 13.04
CA ARG A 328 28.29 0.03 13.05
C ARG A 328 28.88 0.91 14.13
N SER A 329 28.06 1.62 14.91
CA SER A 329 28.50 2.64 15.88
C SER A 329 29.45 3.68 15.24
N LEU A 330 29.19 4.01 13.97
CA LEU A 330 29.93 5.02 13.20
C LEU A 330 29.12 6.29 13.20
N LYS A 331 29.75 7.40 13.61
CA LYS A 331 29.16 8.73 13.52
C LYS A 331 29.66 9.38 12.24
N VAL A 332 28.77 9.57 11.28
CA VAL A 332 29.08 10.23 10.01
C VAL A 332 28.31 11.55 9.95
N GLU A 333 28.92 12.58 9.42
CA GLU A 333 28.33 13.89 9.15
C GLU A 333 28.45 14.18 7.66
N VAL A 334 27.33 14.33 6.97
CA VAL A 334 27.31 14.81 5.58
C VAL A 334 27.33 16.33 5.60
N THR A 335 28.41 16.93 5.04
CA THR A 335 28.58 18.37 5.12
C THR A 335 27.69 19.13 4.14
N GLU A 336 27.41 20.38 4.45
CA GLU A 336 26.70 21.32 3.56
C GLU A 336 27.41 21.48 2.20
N GLN A 337 28.73 21.30 2.15
CA GLN A 337 29.49 21.36 0.91
C GLN A 337 29.12 20.22 -0.04
N ILE A 338 28.96 19.01 0.47
CA ILE A 338 28.46 17.84 -0.27
C ILE A 338 27.02 18.06 -0.74
N THR A 339 26.15 18.54 0.15
CA THR A 339 24.76 18.87 -0.19
C THR A 339 24.70 19.86 -1.35
N ARG A 340 25.49 20.93 -1.31
CA ARG A 340 25.58 21.91 -2.42
C ARG A 340 26.16 21.30 -3.69
N ALA A 341 27.18 20.46 -3.58
CA ALA A 341 27.74 19.79 -4.75
C ALA A 341 26.71 18.90 -5.46
N ILE A 342 25.90 18.16 -4.69
CA ILE A 342 24.81 17.35 -5.26
C ILE A 342 23.75 18.26 -5.90
N LEU A 343 23.31 19.33 -5.23
CA LEU A 343 22.29 20.24 -5.75
C LEU A 343 22.78 21.04 -6.97
N SER A 344 24.09 21.26 -7.12
CA SER A 344 24.65 21.93 -8.30
C SER A 344 24.62 21.08 -9.57
N GLU A 345 24.47 19.76 -9.43
CA GLU A 345 24.14 18.90 -10.56
C GLU A 345 22.67 19.16 -10.95
N SER A 346 22.38 19.29 -12.24
CA SER A 346 21.00 19.49 -12.70
C SER A 346 20.17 18.24 -12.44
N HIS A 347 19.23 18.30 -11.53
CA HIS A 347 18.31 17.21 -11.22
C HIS A 347 16.89 17.58 -11.62
N SER A 348 16.32 16.83 -12.55
CA SER A 348 14.91 16.99 -12.96
C SER A 348 13.96 16.07 -12.16
N THR A 349 14.51 15.09 -11.43
CA THR A 349 13.71 14.09 -10.70
C THR A 349 14.38 13.66 -9.39
N PRO A 350 13.60 13.29 -8.36
CA PRO A 350 14.12 12.71 -7.12
C PRO A 350 14.99 11.47 -7.32
N ASP A 351 14.70 10.67 -8.36
CA ASP A 351 15.50 9.48 -8.70
C ASP A 351 16.89 9.85 -9.21
N ALA A 352 17.01 10.92 -9.98
CA ALA A 352 18.31 11.46 -10.40
C ALA A 352 19.10 11.97 -9.18
N LEU A 353 18.45 12.73 -8.30
CA LEU A 353 19.03 13.21 -7.05
C LEU A 353 19.51 12.04 -6.16
N ARG A 354 18.71 10.99 -6.04
CA ARG A 354 19.05 9.78 -5.26
C ARG A 354 20.28 9.08 -5.83
N ARG A 355 20.39 8.96 -7.15
CA ARG A 355 21.60 8.40 -7.80
C ARG A 355 22.84 9.22 -7.51
N SER A 356 22.75 10.56 -7.54
CA SER A 356 23.89 11.44 -7.18
C SER A 356 24.26 11.29 -5.72
N PHE A 357 23.29 11.23 -4.82
CA PHE A 357 23.52 10.98 -3.38
C PHE A 357 24.23 9.63 -3.16
N LEU A 358 23.76 8.55 -3.77
CA LEU A 358 24.40 7.23 -3.71
C LEU A 358 25.85 7.29 -4.20
N ARG A 359 26.09 7.93 -5.33
CA ARG A 359 27.43 8.03 -5.95
C ARG A 359 28.40 8.86 -5.09
N ILE A 360 27.97 10.03 -4.63
CA ILE A 360 28.83 11.01 -3.95
C ILE A 360 28.99 10.68 -2.47
N VAL A 361 27.95 10.18 -1.82
CA VAL A 361 27.94 9.93 -0.36
C VAL A 361 28.16 8.45 -0.05
N GLU A 362 27.24 7.58 -0.46
CA GLU A 362 27.24 6.19 0.00
C GLU A 362 28.42 5.39 -0.57
N ASN A 363 28.76 5.54 -1.86
CA ASN A 363 29.90 4.84 -2.46
C ASN A 363 31.24 5.32 -1.88
N ARG A 364 31.36 6.62 -1.57
CA ARG A 364 32.55 7.16 -0.93
C ARG A 364 32.73 6.64 0.48
N LEU A 365 31.65 6.64 1.28
CA LEU A 365 31.68 6.04 2.61
C LEU A 365 32.02 4.53 2.58
N ALA A 366 31.46 3.80 1.63
CA ALA A 366 31.75 2.39 1.46
C ALA A 366 33.25 2.16 1.14
N ALA A 367 33.85 2.99 0.28
CA ALA A 367 35.28 2.94 -0.04
C ALA A 367 36.16 3.25 1.19
N GLU A 368 35.81 4.28 1.97
CA GLU A 368 36.55 4.63 3.21
C GLU A 368 36.44 3.52 4.28
N MET A 369 35.26 2.85 4.36
CA MET A 369 35.09 1.70 5.24
C MET A 369 35.95 0.50 4.81
N LEU A 370 36.01 0.20 3.50
CA LEU A 370 36.84 -0.88 2.96
C LEU A 370 38.32 -0.63 3.17
N ASN A 371 38.76 0.64 3.08
CA ASN A 371 40.14 1.06 3.32
C ASN A 371 40.52 1.10 4.82
N GLY A 372 39.59 0.80 5.72
CA GLY A 372 39.83 0.81 7.17
C GLY A 372 40.04 2.19 7.78
N ARG A 373 39.65 3.26 7.07
CA ARG A 373 39.81 4.65 7.55
C ARG A 373 38.69 5.08 8.48
N LEU A 374 37.56 4.35 8.48
CA LEU A 374 36.43 4.59 9.39
C LEU A 374 36.54 3.61 10.57
N LYS A 375 36.77 4.14 11.76
CA LYS A 375 36.90 3.35 12.99
C LYS A 375 35.68 3.50 13.86
N VAL A 376 35.29 2.42 14.50
CA VAL A 376 34.16 2.38 15.46
C VAL A 376 34.41 3.41 16.58
N GLY A 377 33.39 4.25 16.83
CA GLY A 377 33.44 5.29 17.87
C GLY A 377 34.06 6.63 17.43
N GLU A 378 34.63 6.71 16.24
CA GLU A 378 35.12 7.99 15.69
C GLU A 378 34.01 8.70 14.86
N SER A 379 34.03 10.03 14.84
CA SER A 379 33.20 10.83 13.96
C SER A 379 33.95 11.12 12.66
N TYR A 380 33.31 10.78 11.54
CA TYR A 380 33.84 11.04 10.21
C TYR A 380 33.01 12.12 9.51
N ARG A 381 33.70 13.14 9.03
CA ARG A 381 33.10 14.24 8.27
C ARG A 381 33.40 14.05 6.79
N LEU A 382 32.33 13.93 6.01
CA LEU A 382 32.43 13.79 4.56
C LEU A 382 32.54 15.20 3.95
N GLU A 383 33.69 15.50 3.39
CA GLU A 383 33.99 16.78 2.72
C GLU A 383 34.04 16.66 1.20
#